data_21c483c524b1ba6e234deb3f3d08b598
#
_entry.id   21c483c524b1ba6e234deb3f3d08b598
#
_cell.length_a   1.000
_cell.length_b   1.000
_cell.length_c   1.000
_cell.angle_alpha   90.00
_cell.angle_beta   90.00
_cell.angle_gamma   90.00
#
_symmetry.space_group_name_H-M   'P 1'
#
loop_
_entity.id
_entity.type
_entity.pdbx_description
1 polymer ?
#
loop_
_entity_poly.entity_id
_entity_poly.type
_entity_poly.pdbx_seq_one_letter_code
_entity_poly.pdbx_strand_id
1 'polypeptide(L)'
;MAIPVPVGLRPGGSVLSAPPRRAGSVRRTTTMDFTWPDGLAGDTVLDGRGRDLRTNGDGTATVLVEASLAMVTDPRRIIKEIGSIPNLPTLRSLAGESAMPGYRRRLAATPAAAAAGTPLYQLLDDVPGATLVSGAAWQRWYDMDRYLELKADVRHRIMTDVCTGYQHGSSALQPDGTLRWSQDRQPAVDIDAVDDDLAWHRHARPEGVTMRRARRIDVWVAGPVIHVDAFFQDSSTLPAGGRQSIHEYTLTAEADRGTGTVRTLTPVPRVLPYHECPLAVSNVAALAGLPLSELRGAVLERLRGPLGCTHLNDMMRALADVPDLAQHLPPASGS
;
A
#
# COMPACT_ATOMS: atom_id res chain seq x y z
N MET A 1 -1.07 -27.06 14.43
CA MET A 1 0.26 -26.54 14.90
C MET A 1 0.62 -25.42 13.95
N ALA A 2 0.96 -24.21 14.43
CA ALA A 2 1.30 -23.08 13.55
C ALA A 2 2.54 -23.40 12.70
N ILE A 3 2.58 -22.88 11.48
CA ILE A 3 3.70 -23.06 10.56
C ILE A 3 4.90 -22.28 11.12
N PRO A 4 6.10 -22.87 11.23
CA PRO A 4 7.26 -22.19 11.80
C PRO A 4 7.73 -21.04 10.91
N VAL A 5 7.97 -19.88 11.52
CA VAL A 5 8.54 -18.69 10.86
C VAL A 5 10.00 -18.53 11.29
N PRO A 6 10.95 -18.50 10.34
CA PRO A 6 12.36 -18.27 10.65
C PRO A 6 12.57 -16.97 11.45
N VAL A 7 13.52 -16.96 12.38
CA VAL A 7 13.79 -15.81 13.26
C VAL A 7 14.08 -14.53 12.46
N GLY A 8 14.82 -14.64 11.36
CA GLY A 8 15.17 -13.50 10.49
C GLY A 8 13.99 -12.89 9.71
N LEU A 9 12.81 -13.56 9.70
CA LEU A 9 11.59 -13.05 9.07
C LEU A 9 10.57 -12.53 10.09
N ARG A 10 10.84 -12.58 11.39
CA ARG A 10 9.90 -12.08 12.40
C ARG A 10 9.74 -10.56 12.27
N PRO A 11 8.52 -10.02 12.40
CA PRO A 11 8.29 -8.59 12.36
C PRO A 11 9.11 -7.85 13.41
N GLY A 12 9.80 -6.78 12.99
CA GLY A 12 10.67 -5.97 13.85
C GLY A 12 9.95 -4.85 14.61
N GLY A 13 8.63 -4.77 14.48
CA GLY A 13 7.84 -3.64 15.00
C GLY A 13 7.81 -2.44 14.07
N SER A 14 6.85 -1.52 14.30
CA SER A 14 6.68 -0.31 13.50
C SER A 14 7.97 0.54 13.50
N VAL A 15 8.24 1.22 12.38
CA VAL A 15 9.31 2.22 12.34
C VAL A 15 8.99 3.37 13.30
N LEU A 16 10.02 4.02 13.83
CA LEU A 16 9.83 5.09 14.83
C LEU A 16 9.54 6.44 14.19
N SER A 17 10.03 6.67 12.97
CA SER A 17 9.82 7.91 12.22
C SER A 17 10.01 7.69 10.72
N ALA A 18 9.44 8.58 9.92
CA ALA A 18 9.79 8.65 8.50
C ALA A 18 11.19 9.28 8.35
N PRO A 19 12.04 8.79 7.43
CA PRO A 19 13.34 9.40 7.19
C PRO A 19 13.18 10.78 6.52
N PRO A 20 14.09 11.74 6.81
CA PRO A 20 14.15 13.01 6.09
C PRO A 20 14.36 12.76 4.58
N ARG A 21 14.08 13.80 3.77
CA ARG A 21 14.35 13.73 2.32
C ARG A 21 15.84 13.64 2.06
N ARG A 22 16.19 12.79 1.10
CA ARG A 22 17.58 12.67 0.64
C ARG A 22 17.87 13.73 -0.43
N ALA A 23 18.98 14.43 -0.32
CA ALA A 23 19.50 15.28 -1.40
C ALA A 23 19.82 14.43 -2.65
N GLY A 24 19.55 14.96 -3.83
CA GLY A 24 19.79 14.24 -5.09
C GLY A 24 18.78 13.09 -5.35
N SER A 25 17.55 13.21 -4.86
CA SER A 25 16.53 12.16 -4.99
C SER A 25 15.19 12.67 -5.50
N VAL A 26 14.33 11.72 -5.86
CA VAL A 26 12.90 11.95 -6.07
C VAL A 26 12.12 11.10 -5.06
N ARG A 27 11.15 11.71 -4.39
CA ARG A 27 10.26 11.06 -3.43
C ARG A 27 8.83 11.09 -3.92
N ARG A 28 8.22 9.92 -4.06
CA ARG A 28 6.77 9.77 -4.16
C ARG A 28 6.18 9.50 -2.79
N THR A 29 5.09 10.20 -2.45
CA THR A 29 4.25 9.88 -1.30
C THR A 29 2.79 9.77 -1.72
N THR A 30 2.07 8.78 -1.19
CA THR A 30 0.61 8.66 -1.36
C THR A 30 -0.06 8.34 -0.04
N THR A 31 -1.27 8.88 0.15
CA THR A 31 -2.20 8.47 1.21
C THR A 31 -3.57 8.16 0.62
N MET A 32 -4.28 7.21 1.20
CA MET A 32 -5.66 6.89 0.90
C MET A 32 -6.40 6.75 2.23
N ASP A 33 -7.27 7.71 2.51
CA ASP A 33 -8.07 7.75 3.73
C ASP A 33 -9.49 7.26 3.44
N PHE A 34 -9.93 6.27 4.20
CA PHE A 34 -11.28 5.71 4.16
C PHE A 34 -12.05 6.20 5.38
N THR A 35 -13.24 6.71 5.15
CA THR A 35 -14.18 7.17 6.17
C THR A 35 -15.57 6.64 5.90
N TRP A 36 -16.42 6.66 6.94
CA TRP A 36 -17.80 6.17 6.89
C TRP A 36 -18.71 7.20 7.55
N PRO A 37 -19.14 8.26 6.83
CA PRO A 37 -19.96 9.33 7.43
C PRO A 37 -21.26 8.82 8.09
N ASP A 38 -21.88 7.81 7.47
CA ASP A 38 -23.14 7.21 7.93
C ASP A 38 -22.93 5.89 8.72
N GLY A 39 -21.72 5.67 9.25
CA GLY A 39 -21.36 4.48 10.02
C GLY A 39 -21.12 3.23 9.17
N LEU A 40 -20.97 2.07 9.84
CA LEU A 40 -20.54 0.80 9.24
C LEU A 40 -21.45 0.28 8.13
N ALA A 41 -22.76 0.59 8.19
CA ALA A 41 -23.74 0.17 7.20
C ALA A 41 -23.89 1.17 6.03
N GLY A 42 -23.28 2.35 6.14
CA GLY A 42 -23.33 3.39 5.14
C GLY A 42 -22.29 3.25 4.04
N ASP A 43 -22.25 4.26 3.19
CA ASP A 43 -21.26 4.37 2.13
C ASP A 43 -19.84 4.56 2.70
N THR A 44 -18.87 4.09 1.94
CA THR A 44 -17.45 4.33 2.24
C THR A 44 -16.94 5.44 1.33
N VAL A 45 -16.35 6.46 1.93
CA VAL A 45 -15.70 7.58 1.23
C VAL A 45 -14.20 7.40 1.26
N LEU A 46 -13.55 7.52 0.11
CA LEU A 46 -12.10 7.48 -0.07
C LEU A 46 -11.61 8.85 -0.53
N ASP A 47 -10.65 9.42 0.20
CA ASP A 47 -9.83 10.59 -0.18
C ASP A 47 -8.39 10.10 -0.40
N GLY A 48 -7.98 10.03 -1.66
CA GLY A 48 -6.62 9.68 -2.06
C GLY A 48 -5.83 10.93 -2.45
N ARG A 49 -4.57 11.02 -1.98
CA ARG A 49 -3.65 12.12 -2.34
C ARG A 49 -2.28 11.56 -2.62
N GLY A 50 -1.57 12.20 -3.56
CA GLY A 50 -0.22 11.81 -3.92
C GLY A 50 0.59 12.97 -4.46
N ARG A 51 1.92 12.87 -4.28
CA ARG A 51 2.87 13.87 -4.74
C ARG A 51 4.19 13.22 -5.12
N ASP A 52 4.78 13.68 -6.22
CA ASP A 52 6.18 13.47 -6.56
C ASP A 52 6.97 14.75 -6.28
N LEU A 53 8.05 14.63 -5.53
CA LEU A 53 8.90 15.73 -5.08
C LEU A 53 10.36 15.41 -5.43
N ARG A 54 11.02 16.31 -6.16
CA ARG A 54 12.46 16.27 -6.38
C ARG A 54 13.17 17.06 -5.29
N THR A 55 14.21 16.50 -4.71
CA THR A 55 15.16 17.18 -3.83
C THR A 55 16.50 17.31 -4.55
N ASN A 56 16.92 18.53 -4.81
CA ASN A 56 18.20 18.83 -5.49
C ASN A 56 19.40 18.52 -4.58
N GLY A 57 20.63 18.57 -5.14
CA GLY A 57 21.85 18.31 -4.39
C GLY A 57 22.10 19.31 -3.23
N ASP A 58 21.60 20.54 -3.35
CA ASP A 58 21.63 21.58 -2.32
C ASP A 58 20.49 21.49 -1.28
N GLY A 59 19.64 20.47 -1.36
CA GLY A 59 18.49 20.27 -0.48
C GLY A 59 17.22 21.04 -0.87
N THR A 60 17.28 21.93 -1.86
CA THR A 60 16.07 22.60 -2.36
C THR A 60 15.10 21.61 -2.98
N ALA A 61 13.79 21.88 -2.85
CA ALA A 61 12.76 20.97 -3.31
C ALA A 61 11.89 21.56 -4.41
N THR A 62 11.47 20.71 -5.34
CA THR A 62 10.53 21.05 -6.41
C THR A 62 9.42 20.01 -6.44
N VAL A 63 8.17 20.44 -6.30
CA VAL A 63 7.01 19.59 -6.54
C VAL A 63 6.91 19.34 -8.04
N LEU A 64 6.95 18.08 -8.45
CA LEU A 64 6.87 17.67 -9.85
C LEU A 64 5.42 17.43 -10.28
N VAL A 65 4.69 16.69 -9.46
CA VAL A 65 3.30 16.31 -9.72
C VAL A 65 2.55 16.20 -8.40
N GLU A 66 1.32 16.69 -8.36
CA GLU A 66 0.35 16.39 -7.32
C GLU A 66 -0.88 15.73 -7.95
N ALA A 67 -1.51 14.84 -7.21
CA ALA A 67 -2.70 14.13 -7.64
C ALA A 67 -3.66 13.89 -6.48
N SER A 68 -4.95 13.80 -6.80
CA SER A 68 -5.96 13.33 -5.86
C SER A 68 -6.96 12.38 -6.53
N LEU A 69 -7.53 11.49 -5.72
CA LEU A 69 -8.55 10.53 -6.09
C LEU A 69 -9.68 10.60 -5.05
N ALA A 70 -10.89 10.92 -5.49
CA ALA A 70 -12.09 10.84 -4.65
C ALA A 70 -12.95 9.67 -5.15
N MET A 71 -13.44 8.84 -4.24
CA MET A 71 -14.32 7.72 -4.59
C MET A 71 -15.33 7.47 -3.46
N VAL A 72 -16.57 7.15 -3.85
CA VAL A 72 -17.62 6.68 -2.95
C VAL A 72 -18.02 5.27 -3.37
N THR A 73 -18.08 4.35 -2.41
CA THR A 73 -18.60 3.00 -2.64
C THR A 73 -19.75 2.68 -1.71
N ASP A 74 -20.67 1.86 -2.17
CA ASP A 74 -21.71 1.29 -1.32
C ASP A 74 -21.12 0.24 -0.32
N PRO A 75 -21.91 -0.26 0.67
CA PRO A 75 -21.46 -1.28 1.62
C PRO A 75 -20.99 -2.59 0.96
N ARG A 76 -21.38 -2.87 -0.28
CA ARG A 76 -20.94 -4.03 -1.08
C ARG A 76 -19.69 -3.72 -1.89
N ARG A 77 -19.12 -2.50 -1.72
CA ARG A 77 -17.92 -2.03 -2.42
C ARG A 77 -18.14 -1.81 -3.92
N ILE A 78 -19.36 -1.49 -4.33
CA ILE A 78 -19.67 -1.04 -5.69
C ILE A 78 -19.42 0.46 -5.75
N ILE A 79 -18.67 0.92 -6.73
CA ILE A 79 -18.32 2.32 -6.94
C ILE A 79 -19.58 3.08 -7.33
N LYS A 80 -19.97 4.08 -6.54
CA LYS A 80 -21.06 5.01 -6.84
C LYS A 80 -20.53 6.22 -7.58
N GLU A 81 -19.41 6.75 -7.10
CA GLU A 81 -18.77 7.95 -7.65
C GLU A 81 -17.27 7.77 -7.67
N ILE A 82 -16.61 8.30 -8.68
CA ILE A 82 -15.15 8.35 -8.78
C ILE A 82 -14.72 9.56 -9.59
N GLY A 83 -13.74 10.29 -9.07
CA GLY A 83 -13.14 11.47 -9.71
C GLY A 83 -11.68 11.66 -9.31
N SER A 84 -10.94 12.44 -10.08
CA SER A 84 -9.52 12.67 -9.84
C SER A 84 -9.07 14.09 -10.21
N ILE A 85 -7.93 14.49 -9.64
CA ILE A 85 -7.13 15.63 -10.09
C ILE A 85 -5.72 15.11 -10.39
N PRO A 86 -5.19 15.26 -11.60
CA PRO A 86 -5.85 15.82 -12.81
C PRO A 86 -7.11 15.04 -13.19
N ASN A 87 -8.08 15.75 -13.77
CA ASN A 87 -9.35 15.14 -14.13
C ASN A 87 -9.19 14.11 -15.26
N LEU A 88 -9.61 12.87 -15.00
CA LEU A 88 -9.69 11.78 -15.96
C LEU A 88 -11.16 11.36 -16.14
N PRO A 89 -11.89 11.95 -17.10
CA PRO A 89 -13.33 11.68 -17.30
C PRO A 89 -13.66 10.20 -17.52
N THR A 90 -12.71 9.44 -18.05
CA THR A 90 -12.86 8.01 -18.34
C THR A 90 -13.00 7.15 -17.08
N LEU A 91 -12.62 7.65 -15.90
CA LEU A 91 -12.84 6.96 -14.64
C LEU A 91 -14.32 6.73 -14.34
N ARG A 92 -15.21 7.56 -14.87
CA ARG A 92 -16.67 7.43 -14.71
C ARG A 92 -17.20 6.07 -15.21
N SER A 93 -16.50 5.43 -16.15
CA SER A 93 -16.87 4.08 -16.62
C SER A 93 -16.69 2.99 -15.57
N LEU A 94 -16.01 3.28 -14.46
CA LEU A 94 -15.86 2.37 -13.32
C LEU A 94 -17.05 2.49 -12.33
N ALA A 95 -17.92 3.48 -12.47
CA ALA A 95 -19.13 3.58 -11.66
C ALA A 95 -20.07 2.38 -11.95
N GLY A 96 -20.67 1.83 -10.92
CA GLY A 96 -21.44 0.59 -10.98
C GLY A 96 -20.60 -0.69 -10.87
N GLU A 97 -19.29 -0.59 -10.94
CA GLU A 97 -18.38 -1.72 -10.88
C GLU A 97 -17.80 -1.93 -9.47
N SER A 98 -17.33 -3.16 -9.19
CA SER A 98 -16.68 -3.45 -7.91
C SER A 98 -15.31 -2.78 -7.79
N ALA A 99 -15.06 -2.15 -6.64
CA ALA A 99 -13.74 -1.62 -6.28
C ALA A 99 -12.70 -2.73 -5.98
N MET A 100 -13.08 -4.00 -6.01
CA MET A 100 -12.21 -5.14 -5.67
C MET A 100 -12.08 -6.18 -6.79
N PRO A 101 -12.97 -7.18 -6.94
CA PRO A 101 -12.79 -8.22 -7.95
C PRO A 101 -12.77 -7.62 -9.36
N GLY A 102 -11.69 -7.87 -10.10
CA GLY A 102 -11.55 -7.43 -11.49
C GLY A 102 -11.30 -5.94 -11.71
N TYR A 103 -11.19 -5.12 -10.64
CA TYR A 103 -10.97 -3.68 -10.74
C TYR A 103 -9.75 -3.32 -11.59
N ARG A 104 -8.57 -3.90 -11.29
CA ARG A 104 -7.33 -3.60 -12.02
C ARG A 104 -7.42 -3.96 -13.50
N ARG A 105 -8.13 -5.03 -13.86
CA ARG A 105 -8.35 -5.39 -15.27
C ARG A 105 -9.24 -4.35 -15.97
N ARG A 106 -10.29 -3.87 -15.31
CA ARG A 106 -11.15 -2.80 -15.85
C ARG A 106 -10.39 -1.49 -15.96
N LEU A 107 -9.63 -1.10 -14.93
CA LEU A 107 -8.78 0.08 -14.98
C LEU A 107 -7.80 0.04 -16.16
N ALA A 108 -7.12 -1.09 -16.37
CA ALA A 108 -6.19 -1.26 -17.50
C ALA A 108 -6.86 -1.19 -18.87
N ALA A 109 -8.16 -1.47 -18.97
CA ALA A 109 -8.94 -1.33 -20.19
C ALA A 109 -9.45 0.11 -20.44
N THR A 110 -9.22 1.04 -19.49
CA THR A 110 -9.59 2.46 -19.67
C THR A 110 -8.40 3.29 -20.15
N PRO A 111 -8.63 4.44 -20.80
CA PRO A 111 -7.55 5.41 -21.10
C PRO A 111 -6.79 5.92 -19.87
N ALA A 112 -7.30 5.71 -18.65
CA ALA A 112 -6.59 6.03 -17.42
C ALA A 112 -5.30 5.21 -17.25
N ALA A 113 -5.15 4.09 -17.98
CA ALA A 113 -3.90 3.33 -18.03
C ALA A 113 -2.71 4.16 -18.57
N ALA A 114 -2.97 5.18 -19.40
CA ALA A 114 -1.94 6.11 -19.87
C ALA A 114 -1.34 6.99 -18.76
N ALA A 115 -1.97 7.06 -17.59
CA ALA A 115 -1.42 7.73 -16.41
C ALA A 115 -0.41 6.86 -15.63
N ALA A 116 -0.06 5.65 -16.10
CA ALA A 116 0.96 4.80 -15.48
C ALA A 116 2.24 5.60 -15.24
N GLY A 117 2.94 5.31 -14.14
CA GLY A 117 4.12 6.07 -13.71
C GLY A 117 3.82 7.32 -12.88
N THR A 118 2.55 7.76 -12.79
CA THR A 118 2.15 8.95 -12.01
C THR A 118 1.62 8.59 -10.62
N PRO A 119 1.63 9.55 -9.65
CA PRO A 119 1.02 9.32 -8.34
C PRO A 119 -0.49 9.05 -8.44
N LEU A 120 -1.20 9.58 -9.45
CA LEU A 120 -2.61 9.26 -9.68
C LEU A 120 -2.81 7.78 -10.01
N TYR A 121 -1.99 7.24 -10.91
CA TYR A 121 -2.11 5.81 -11.25
C TYR A 121 -1.77 4.91 -10.08
N GLN A 122 -0.80 5.31 -9.23
CA GLN A 122 -0.48 4.60 -8.00
C GLN A 122 -1.71 4.53 -7.06
N LEU A 123 -2.42 5.65 -6.88
CA LEU A 123 -3.66 5.69 -6.10
C LEU A 123 -4.72 4.76 -6.70
N LEU A 124 -4.94 4.83 -8.02
CA LEU A 124 -5.89 3.96 -8.71
C LEU A 124 -5.53 2.47 -8.59
N ASP A 125 -4.28 2.10 -8.74
CA ASP A 125 -3.82 0.70 -8.63
C ASP A 125 -3.95 0.14 -7.21
N ASP A 126 -3.85 1.01 -6.20
CA ASP A 126 -3.99 0.64 -4.78
C ASP A 126 -5.44 0.47 -4.31
N VAL A 127 -6.45 0.96 -5.07
CA VAL A 127 -7.88 0.88 -4.70
C VAL A 127 -8.30 -0.49 -4.19
N PRO A 128 -8.07 -1.62 -4.89
CA PRO A 128 -8.60 -2.90 -4.43
C PRO A 128 -7.92 -3.40 -3.15
N GLY A 129 -6.61 -3.20 -3.01
CA GLY A 129 -5.88 -3.62 -1.80
C GLY A 129 -6.23 -2.78 -0.58
N ALA A 130 -6.39 -1.47 -0.75
CA ALA A 130 -6.80 -0.55 0.31
C ALA A 130 -8.27 -0.80 0.72
N THR A 131 -9.16 -1.00 -0.25
CA THR A 131 -10.57 -1.37 0.01
C THR A 131 -10.69 -2.72 0.74
N LEU A 132 -9.81 -3.68 0.44
CA LEU A 132 -9.81 -4.98 1.10
C LEU A 132 -9.60 -4.85 2.61
N VAL A 133 -8.63 -4.03 3.02
CA VAL A 133 -8.23 -3.87 4.43
C VAL A 133 -9.04 -2.81 5.16
N SER A 134 -9.75 -1.92 4.45
CA SER A 134 -10.41 -0.75 5.06
C SER A 134 -11.34 -1.12 6.22
N GLY A 135 -12.08 -2.23 6.11
CA GLY A 135 -12.99 -2.71 7.15
C GLY A 135 -12.31 -3.10 8.47
N ALA A 136 -10.99 -3.31 8.49
CA ALA A 136 -10.26 -3.61 9.72
C ALA A 136 -10.27 -2.42 10.72
N ALA A 137 -10.51 -1.18 10.26
CA ALA A 137 -10.66 -0.02 11.13
C ALA A 137 -11.77 -0.21 12.16
N TRP A 138 -12.89 -0.81 11.77
CA TRP A 138 -14.05 -1.02 12.63
C TRP A 138 -13.78 -1.96 13.79
N GLN A 139 -12.85 -2.93 13.62
CA GLN A 139 -12.43 -3.87 14.68
C GLN A 139 -11.71 -3.16 15.84
N ARG A 140 -11.38 -1.89 15.71
CA ARG A 140 -10.76 -1.07 16.76
C ARG A 140 -11.80 -0.26 17.55
N TRP A 141 -12.98 -0.06 16.97
CA TRP A 141 -14.07 0.76 17.51
C TRP A 141 -15.22 -0.06 18.06
N TYR A 142 -15.40 -1.28 17.59
CA TYR A 142 -16.36 -2.24 18.12
C TYR A 142 -15.65 -3.45 18.71
N ASP A 143 -16.27 -4.07 19.73
CA ASP A 143 -15.91 -5.43 20.07
C ASP A 143 -16.21 -6.38 18.89
N MET A 144 -15.58 -7.55 18.91
CA MET A 144 -15.64 -8.46 17.79
C MET A 144 -17.06 -9.02 17.57
N ASP A 145 -17.78 -9.30 18.65
CA ASP A 145 -19.14 -9.87 18.55
C ASP A 145 -20.07 -8.86 17.87
N ARG A 146 -20.01 -7.60 18.31
CA ARG A 146 -20.79 -6.52 17.70
C ARG A 146 -20.43 -6.27 16.24
N TYR A 147 -19.13 -6.33 15.91
CA TYR A 147 -18.68 -6.20 14.52
C TYR A 147 -19.23 -7.33 13.63
N LEU A 148 -19.17 -8.58 14.10
CA LEU A 148 -19.64 -9.75 13.37
C LEU A 148 -21.16 -9.82 13.25
N GLU A 149 -21.91 -9.27 14.21
CA GLU A 149 -23.36 -9.09 14.08
C GLU A 149 -23.71 -8.15 12.91
N LEU A 150 -22.97 -7.04 12.81
CA LEU A 150 -23.19 -6.03 11.76
C LEU A 150 -22.65 -6.46 10.37
N LYS A 151 -21.72 -7.41 10.34
CA LYS A 151 -21.06 -7.93 9.14
C LYS A 151 -21.12 -9.46 9.09
N ALA A 152 -22.33 -10.01 9.17
CA ALA A 152 -22.54 -11.47 9.20
C ALA A 152 -21.96 -12.21 7.99
N ASP A 153 -21.89 -11.57 6.81
CA ASP A 153 -21.25 -12.10 5.60
C ASP A 153 -19.76 -12.34 5.75
N VAL A 154 -19.09 -11.56 6.62
CA VAL A 154 -17.65 -11.70 6.88
C VAL A 154 -17.37 -12.90 7.78
N ARG A 155 -18.29 -13.25 8.69
CA ARG A 155 -18.13 -14.33 9.66
C ARG A 155 -17.90 -15.69 9.02
N HIS A 156 -18.59 -15.96 7.92
CA HIS A 156 -18.60 -17.26 7.23
C HIS A 156 -17.70 -17.29 5.98
N ARG A 157 -16.92 -16.24 5.75
CA ARG A 157 -16.08 -16.17 4.58
C ARG A 157 -14.89 -17.12 4.69
N ILE A 158 -14.77 -18.03 3.74
CA ILE A 158 -13.60 -18.91 3.63
C ILE A 158 -12.42 -18.10 3.12
N MET A 159 -11.31 -18.13 3.86
CA MET A 159 -10.11 -17.37 3.58
C MET A 159 -8.89 -18.25 3.27
N THR A 160 -9.05 -19.57 3.31
CA THR A 160 -7.96 -20.52 3.06
C THR A 160 -7.30 -20.25 1.70
N ASP A 161 -5.98 -20.21 1.70
CA ASP A 161 -5.10 -20.03 0.53
C ASP A 161 -5.28 -18.71 -0.25
N VAL A 162 -5.94 -17.70 0.33
CA VAL A 162 -6.05 -16.36 -0.27
C VAL A 162 -4.69 -15.66 -0.31
N CYS A 163 -3.85 -15.87 0.69
CA CYS A 163 -2.48 -15.36 0.76
C CYS A 163 -1.64 -16.21 1.72
N THR A 164 -0.34 -15.93 1.81
CA THR A 164 0.59 -16.62 2.73
C THR A 164 0.07 -16.66 4.18
N GLY A 165 -0.45 -15.55 4.69
CA GLY A 165 -0.98 -15.48 6.06
C GLY A 165 -2.23 -16.33 6.28
N TYR A 166 -2.95 -16.67 5.22
CA TYR A 166 -4.16 -17.51 5.24
C TYR A 166 -3.94 -18.87 4.56
N GLN A 167 -2.67 -19.30 4.41
CA GLN A 167 -2.41 -20.63 3.87
C GLN A 167 -2.98 -21.73 4.77
N HIS A 168 -3.29 -22.87 4.17
CA HIS A 168 -3.79 -24.02 4.91
C HIS A 168 -2.90 -24.34 6.12
N GLY A 169 -3.50 -24.51 7.30
CA GLY A 169 -2.79 -24.80 8.56
C GLY A 169 -2.18 -23.56 9.25
N SER A 170 -2.40 -22.33 8.72
CA SER A 170 -1.93 -21.12 9.41
C SER A 170 -2.70 -20.83 10.70
N SER A 171 -2.08 -20.10 11.61
CA SER A 171 -2.70 -19.65 12.87
C SER A 171 -3.85 -18.66 12.66
N ALA A 172 -3.93 -18.05 11.47
CA ALA A 172 -4.97 -17.12 11.07
C ALA A 172 -6.33 -17.78 10.84
N LEU A 173 -6.37 -19.12 10.66
CA LEU A 173 -7.58 -19.81 10.27
C LEU A 173 -8.14 -20.67 11.40
N GLN A 174 -9.47 -20.80 11.40
CA GLN A 174 -10.20 -21.80 12.14
C GLN A 174 -10.15 -23.17 11.41
N PRO A 175 -10.51 -24.30 12.04
CA PRO A 175 -10.53 -25.60 11.37
C PRO A 175 -11.44 -25.66 10.13
N ASP A 176 -12.49 -24.84 10.08
CA ASP A 176 -13.43 -24.75 8.97
C ASP A 176 -12.96 -23.78 7.84
N GLY A 177 -11.75 -23.21 7.96
CA GLY A 177 -11.18 -22.27 6.99
C GLY A 177 -11.68 -20.83 7.12
N THR A 178 -12.50 -20.53 8.11
CA THR A 178 -12.89 -19.15 8.43
C THR A 178 -11.79 -18.43 9.20
N LEU A 179 -11.88 -17.10 9.25
CA LEU A 179 -10.84 -16.25 9.80
C LEU A 179 -10.83 -16.25 11.34
N ARG A 180 -9.63 -16.37 11.94
CA ARG A 180 -9.37 -15.94 13.33
C ARG A 180 -8.97 -14.48 13.31
N TRP A 181 -9.61 -13.67 14.15
CA TRP A 181 -9.33 -12.25 14.23
C TRP A 181 -8.04 -11.98 15.00
N SER A 182 -7.12 -11.24 14.38
CA SER A 182 -5.85 -10.86 15.04
C SER A 182 -6.10 -9.87 16.17
N GLN A 183 -5.39 -10.09 17.29
CA GLN A 183 -5.33 -9.17 18.41
C GLN A 183 -4.02 -8.39 18.47
N ASP A 184 -3.07 -8.67 17.57
CA ASP A 184 -1.79 -7.97 17.55
C ASP A 184 -2.00 -6.48 17.25
N ARG A 185 -1.40 -5.64 18.09
CA ARG A 185 -1.61 -4.20 18.10
C ARG A 185 -0.30 -3.48 18.34
N GLN A 186 0.08 -2.65 17.38
CA GLN A 186 1.26 -1.78 17.52
C GLN A 186 0.93 -0.36 17.08
N PRO A 187 1.43 0.66 17.80
CA PRO A 187 1.27 2.06 17.36
C PRO A 187 1.74 2.21 15.92
N ALA A 188 1.02 3.02 15.14
CA ALA A 188 1.47 3.42 13.81
C ALA A 188 2.42 4.61 13.95
N VAL A 189 3.44 4.68 13.09
CA VAL A 189 4.25 5.89 12.96
C VAL A 189 3.34 7.03 12.49
N ASP A 190 3.51 8.20 13.10
CA ASP A 190 2.90 9.42 12.58
C ASP A 190 3.76 9.88 11.40
N ILE A 191 3.17 9.83 10.20
CA ILE A 191 3.86 10.25 8.97
C ILE A 191 4.15 11.75 8.93
N ASP A 192 3.50 12.55 9.80
CA ASP A 192 3.73 14.00 9.93
C ASP A 192 4.76 14.35 11.02
N ALA A 193 5.12 13.40 11.89
CA ALA A 193 6.05 13.63 13.00
C ALA A 193 7.52 13.56 12.55
N VAL A 194 7.90 14.37 11.56
CA VAL A 194 9.26 14.43 11.03
C VAL A 194 9.74 15.87 11.01
N ASP A 195 11.04 16.08 11.23
CA ASP A 195 11.73 17.38 11.15
C ASP A 195 11.89 17.86 9.69
N ASP A 196 10.92 17.60 8.84
CA ASP A 196 10.91 17.97 7.42
C ASP A 196 9.47 18.14 6.92
N ASP A 197 8.98 19.37 6.88
CA ASP A 197 7.60 19.71 6.45
C ASP A 197 7.29 19.26 5.01
N LEU A 198 8.29 18.96 4.22
CA LEU A 198 8.14 18.47 2.85
C LEU A 198 8.31 16.94 2.73
N ALA A 199 8.54 16.23 3.83
CA ALA A 199 8.73 14.77 3.80
C ALA A 199 7.48 14.04 3.29
N TRP A 200 6.29 14.57 3.55
CA TRP A 200 5.01 14.09 3.04
C TRP A 200 4.23 15.19 2.34
N HIS A 201 3.30 14.81 1.45
CA HIS A 201 2.30 15.73 0.92
C HIS A 201 1.27 16.08 2.00
N ARG A 202 0.52 17.17 1.80
CA ARG A 202 -0.60 17.51 2.68
C ARG A 202 -1.72 16.48 2.50
N HIS A 203 -2.17 15.90 3.59
CA HIS A 203 -3.24 14.93 3.62
C HIS A 203 -4.32 15.30 4.64
N ALA A 204 -5.51 14.70 4.51
CA ALA A 204 -6.60 14.89 5.46
C ALA A 204 -6.26 14.25 6.83
N ARG A 205 -6.88 14.78 7.90
CA ARG A 205 -6.85 14.19 9.24
C ARG A 205 -8.30 13.95 9.70
N PRO A 206 -9.00 12.99 9.08
CA PRO A 206 -10.38 12.73 9.39
C PRO A 206 -10.53 12.21 10.83
N GLU A 207 -11.59 12.65 11.51
CA GLU A 207 -11.97 12.17 12.84
C GLU A 207 -12.81 10.90 12.77
N GLY A 208 -12.99 10.25 13.92
CA GLY A 208 -13.79 9.04 14.03
C GLY A 208 -13.10 7.80 13.45
N VAL A 209 -13.91 6.86 12.97
CA VAL A 209 -13.40 5.62 12.37
C VAL A 209 -12.76 5.92 11.03
N THR A 210 -11.45 5.71 10.93
CA THR A 210 -10.72 5.89 9.67
C THR A 210 -9.71 4.78 9.45
N MET A 211 -9.51 4.42 8.19
CA MET A 211 -8.39 3.60 7.75
C MET A 211 -7.54 4.42 6.79
N ARG A 212 -6.22 4.39 6.97
CA ARG A 212 -5.26 5.02 6.06
C ARG A 212 -4.32 3.99 5.48
N ARG A 213 -4.13 4.02 4.17
CA ARG A 213 -2.96 3.48 3.51
C ARG A 213 -1.99 4.61 3.23
N ALA A 214 -0.76 4.49 3.70
CA ALA A 214 0.32 5.44 3.45
C ALA A 214 1.49 4.74 2.75
N ARG A 215 2.11 5.42 1.79
CA ARG A 215 3.24 4.91 1.04
C ARG A 215 4.24 6.01 0.74
N ARG A 216 5.53 5.66 0.83
CA ARG A 216 6.66 6.47 0.39
C ARG A 216 7.57 5.63 -0.50
N ILE A 217 8.10 6.21 -1.56
CA ILE A 217 9.13 5.63 -2.42
C ILE A 217 10.16 6.72 -2.68
N ASP A 218 11.38 6.53 -2.20
CA ASP A 218 12.53 7.35 -2.51
C ASP A 218 13.37 6.68 -3.58
N VAL A 219 13.78 7.44 -4.59
CA VAL A 219 14.62 6.98 -5.69
C VAL A 219 15.81 7.89 -5.83
N TRP A 220 17.01 7.32 -5.92
CA TRP A 220 18.24 8.03 -6.25
C TRP A 220 19.19 7.14 -7.06
N VAL A 221 20.22 7.74 -7.62
CA VAL A 221 21.24 7.03 -8.41
C VAL A 221 22.61 7.19 -7.78
N ALA A 222 23.36 6.11 -7.70
CA ALA A 222 24.77 6.11 -7.36
C ALA A 222 25.53 5.21 -8.36
N GLY A 223 26.39 5.84 -9.20
CA GLY A 223 27.06 5.14 -10.28
C GLY A 223 26.08 4.45 -11.25
N PRO A 224 26.24 3.14 -11.53
CA PRO A 224 25.37 2.39 -12.45
C PRO A 224 24.14 1.81 -11.77
N VAL A 225 23.78 2.24 -10.56
CA VAL A 225 22.70 1.65 -9.76
C VAL A 225 21.62 2.68 -9.46
N ILE A 226 20.37 2.29 -9.71
CA ILE A 226 19.18 2.94 -9.14
C ILE A 226 18.95 2.30 -7.77
N HIS A 227 18.90 3.13 -6.73
CA HIS A 227 18.55 2.73 -5.38
C HIS A 227 17.12 3.14 -5.06
N VAL A 228 16.43 2.32 -4.30
CA VAL A 228 15.09 2.57 -3.80
C VAL A 228 15.03 2.32 -2.30
N ASP A 229 14.44 3.26 -1.56
CA ASP A 229 13.97 3.05 -0.20
C ASP A 229 12.46 3.28 -0.15
N ALA A 230 11.70 2.31 0.31
CA ALA A 230 10.25 2.39 0.30
C ALA A 230 9.64 2.00 1.65
N PHE A 231 8.49 2.62 1.93
CA PHE A 231 7.67 2.40 3.10
C PHE A 231 6.22 2.18 2.68
N PHE A 232 5.55 1.27 3.38
CA PHE A 232 4.14 0.96 3.21
C PHE A 232 3.50 0.74 4.57
N GLN A 233 2.37 1.37 4.84
CA GLN A 233 1.60 1.18 6.06
C GLN A 233 0.10 1.25 5.79
N ASP A 234 -0.64 0.26 6.30
CA ASP A 234 -2.08 0.36 6.55
C ASP A 234 -2.30 0.58 8.04
N SER A 235 -3.04 1.60 8.41
CA SER A 235 -3.31 1.97 9.81
C SER A 235 -4.73 2.44 10.02
N SER A 236 -5.23 2.32 11.25
CA SER A 236 -6.57 2.79 11.63
C SER A 236 -6.50 3.68 12.87
N THR A 237 -7.46 4.60 12.99
CA THR A 237 -7.66 5.39 14.22
C THR A 237 -8.12 4.52 15.38
N LEU A 238 -7.88 5.00 16.58
CA LEU A 238 -8.31 4.40 17.84
C LEU A 238 -9.34 5.32 18.53
N PRO A 239 -10.32 4.76 19.27
CA PRO A 239 -11.27 5.57 20.06
C PRO A 239 -10.58 6.49 21.07
N ALA A 240 -9.43 6.08 21.63
CA ALA A 240 -8.65 6.85 22.59
C ALA A 240 -7.71 7.88 21.92
N GLY A 241 -7.79 8.03 20.60
CA GLY A 241 -6.89 8.87 19.80
C GLY A 241 -5.65 8.12 19.30
N GLY A 242 -4.95 8.76 18.34
CA GLY A 242 -3.82 8.15 17.66
C GLY A 242 -4.23 7.11 16.62
N ARG A 243 -3.23 6.42 16.08
CA ARG A 243 -3.41 5.38 15.06
C ARG A 243 -2.68 4.10 15.43
N GLN A 244 -3.16 3.00 14.87
CA GLN A 244 -2.59 1.69 15.04
C GLN A 244 -2.29 1.06 13.69
N SER A 245 -1.08 0.50 13.54
CA SER A 245 -0.65 -0.23 12.36
C SER A 245 -1.39 -1.57 12.24
N ILE A 246 -1.80 -1.89 11.01
CA ILE A 246 -2.42 -3.18 10.63
C ILE A 246 -1.42 -3.98 9.81
N HIS A 247 -0.85 -3.34 8.78
CA HIS A 247 0.23 -3.87 7.96
C HIS A 247 1.31 -2.81 7.81
N GLU A 248 2.56 -3.20 7.96
CA GLU A 248 3.68 -2.31 7.71
C GLU A 248 4.88 -3.08 7.18
N TYR A 249 5.46 -2.53 6.12
CA TYR A 249 6.69 -3.00 5.51
C TYR A 249 7.63 -1.83 5.21
N THR A 250 8.92 -2.08 5.31
CA THR A 250 9.96 -1.30 4.66
C THR A 250 10.64 -2.13 3.58
N LEU A 251 11.22 -1.49 2.58
CA LEU A 251 11.91 -2.16 1.48
C LEU A 251 13.11 -1.34 1.05
N THR A 252 14.24 -2.00 0.84
CA THR A 252 15.31 -1.49 0.00
C THR A 252 15.40 -2.29 -1.29
N ALA A 253 15.68 -1.62 -2.41
CA ALA A 253 15.89 -2.29 -3.68
C ALA A 253 17.00 -1.62 -4.48
N GLU A 254 17.62 -2.41 -5.33
CA GLU A 254 18.60 -1.94 -6.30
C GLU A 254 18.25 -2.46 -7.70
N ALA A 255 18.44 -1.60 -8.70
CA ALA A 255 18.29 -1.97 -10.08
C ALA A 255 19.45 -1.42 -10.93
N ASP A 256 19.71 -2.06 -12.04
CA ASP A 256 20.66 -1.57 -13.03
C ASP A 256 20.10 -0.30 -13.69
N ARG A 257 20.90 0.77 -13.73
CA ARG A 257 20.47 2.05 -14.29
C ARG A 257 20.24 2.02 -15.78
N GLY A 258 21.01 1.22 -16.50
CA GLY A 258 20.94 1.17 -17.98
C GLY A 258 19.78 0.32 -18.49
N THR A 259 19.50 -0.80 -17.80
CA THR A 259 18.48 -1.77 -18.23
C THR A 259 17.20 -1.72 -17.38
N GLY A 260 17.22 -1.09 -16.22
CA GLY A 260 16.11 -1.15 -15.24
C GLY A 260 15.95 -2.52 -14.58
N THR A 261 16.89 -3.44 -14.75
CA THR A 261 16.81 -4.80 -14.22
C THR A 261 16.99 -4.81 -12.71
N VAL A 262 16.09 -5.43 -11.99
CA VAL A 262 16.13 -5.62 -10.53
C VAL A 262 17.36 -6.47 -10.17
N ARG A 263 18.25 -5.94 -9.34
CA ARG A 263 19.40 -6.63 -8.76
C ARG A 263 19.05 -7.24 -7.41
N THR A 264 18.45 -6.43 -6.53
CA THR A 264 18.07 -6.85 -5.18
C THR A 264 16.70 -6.32 -4.80
N LEU A 265 15.97 -7.08 -3.98
CA LEU A 265 14.73 -6.68 -3.32
C LEU A 265 14.80 -7.20 -1.88
N THR A 266 14.81 -6.31 -0.91
CA THR A 266 14.95 -6.65 0.51
C THR A 266 13.76 -6.05 1.31
N PRO A 267 12.57 -6.66 1.23
CA PRO A 267 11.47 -6.25 2.08
C PRO A 267 11.68 -6.71 3.53
N VAL A 268 11.33 -5.84 4.46
CA VAL A 268 11.39 -6.11 5.90
C VAL A 268 9.98 -6.02 6.47
N PRO A 269 9.41 -7.12 7.01
CA PRO A 269 8.12 -7.09 7.69
C PRO A 269 8.25 -6.32 9.00
N ARG A 270 7.39 -5.34 9.23
CA ARG A 270 7.38 -4.48 10.41
C ARG A 270 6.23 -4.77 11.35
N VAL A 271 5.00 -4.67 10.85
CA VAL A 271 3.78 -5.03 11.56
C VAL A 271 2.92 -5.87 10.64
N LEU A 272 2.50 -7.03 11.11
CA LEU A 272 1.65 -7.94 10.35
C LEU A 272 0.63 -8.61 11.27
N PRO A 273 -0.59 -8.87 10.79
CA PRO A 273 -1.69 -9.33 11.64
C PRO A 273 -1.55 -10.78 12.10
N TYR A 274 -0.80 -11.63 11.38
CA TYR A 274 -0.70 -13.06 11.69
C TYR A 274 0.73 -13.55 11.61
N HIS A 275 0.99 -14.61 12.39
CA HIS A 275 2.32 -15.20 12.55
C HIS A 275 2.98 -15.63 11.24
N GLU A 276 2.20 -16.16 10.29
CA GLU A 276 2.70 -16.71 9.03
C GLU A 276 2.86 -15.66 7.92
N CYS A 277 2.28 -14.45 8.07
CA CYS A 277 2.38 -13.39 7.07
C CYS A 277 3.82 -13.08 6.61
N PRO A 278 4.85 -13.08 7.49
CA PRO A 278 6.23 -12.80 7.10
C PRO A 278 6.82 -13.79 6.09
N LEU A 279 6.28 -15.00 5.99
CA LEU A 279 6.78 -16.01 5.05
C LEU A 279 6.68 -15.57 3.58
N ALA A 280 5.76 -14.64 3.26
CA ALA A 280 5.64 -14.06 1.92
C ALA A 280 6.93 -13.36 1.45
N VAL A 281 7.75 -12.86 2.37
CA VAL A 281 9.01 -12.16 2.07
C VAL A 281 9.99 -13.04 1.31
N SER A 282 10.08 -14.32 1.65
CA SER A 282 10.99 -15.26 1.00
C SER A 282 10.69 -15.46 -0.49
N ASN A 283 9.43 -15.29 -0.90
CA ASN A 283 9.00 -15.52 -2.28
C ASN A 283 9.31 -14.34 -3.21
N VAL A 284 9.65 -13.16 -2.65
CA VAL A 284 9.99 -11.96 -3.43
C VAL A 284 11.24 -12.18 -4.30
N ALA A 285 12.11 -13.11 -3.92
CA ALA A 285 13.27 -13.50 -4.74
C ALA A 285 12.88 -13.91 -6.18
N ALA A 286 11.65 -14.38 -6.40
CA ALA A 286 11.14 -14.71 -7.73
C ALA A 286 11.05 -13.50 -8.68
N LEU A 287 11.16 -12.28 -8.18
CA LEU A 287 11.11 -11.04 -8.96
C LEU A 287 12.52 -10.52 -9.36
N ALA A 288 13.59 -11.08 -8.79
CA ALA A 288 14.95 -10.68 -9.14
C ALA A 288 15.25 -11.00 -10.63
N GLY A 289 16.03 -10.15 -11.27
CA GLY A 289 16.37 -10.25 -12.68
C GLY A 289 15.31 -9.77 -13.66
N LEU A 290 14.11 -9.36 -13.18
CA LEU A 290 13.08 -8.75 -14.03
C LEU A 290 13.33 -7.24 -14.21
N PRO A 291 12.89 -6.66 -15.32
CA PRO A 291 12.79 -5.21 -15.44
C PRO A 291 11.80 -4.63 -14.40
N LEU A 292 12.15 -3.51 -13.77
CA LEU A 292 11.26 -2.79 -12.85
C LEU A 292 9.88 -2.54 -13.47
N SER A 293 9.82 -2.11 -14.74
CA SER A 293 8.58 -1.82 -15.46
C SER A 293 7.62 -3.00 -15.59
N GLU A 294 8.11 -4.23 -15.48
CA GLU A 294 7.31 -5.45 -15.57
C GLU A 294 6.73 -5.89 -14.21
N LEU A 295 7.23 -5.34 -13.09
CA LEU A 295 6.86 -5.80 -11.75
C LEU A 295 5.36 -5.73 -11.48
N ARG A 296 4.66 -4.75 -12.07
CA ARG A 296 3.21 -4.59 -11.87
C ARG A 296 2.41 -5.82 -12.35
N GLY A 297 2.81 -6.44 -13.45
CA GLY A 297 2.23 -7.67 -13.96
C GLY A 297 2.82 -8.92 -13.30
N ALA A 298 4.16 -9.01 -13.25
CA ALA A 298 4.88 -10.17 -12.77
C ALA A 298 4.53 -10.57 -11.33
N VAL A 299 4.27 -9.60 -10.45
CA VAL A 299 3.82 -9.86 -9.07
C VAL A 299 2.50 -10.61 -9.05
N LEU A 300 1.54 -10.23 -9.91
CA LEU A 300 0.23 -10.91 -9.98
C LEU A 300 0.34 -12.33 -10.57
N GLU A 301 1.38 -12.62 -11.31
CA GLU A 301 1.62 -13.93 -11.90
C GLU A 301 2.40 -14.85 -10.97
N ARG A 302 3.48 -14.32 -10.36
CA ARG A 302 4.45 -15.11 -9.60
C ARG A 302 4.14 -15.25 -8.13
N LEU A 303 3.45 -14.26 -7.53
CA LEU A 303 3.17 -14.20 -6.09
C LEU A 303 1.66 -14.35 -5.80
N ARG A 304 1.05 -15.41 -6.34
CA ARG A 304 -0.38 -15.70 -6.16
C ARG A 304 -0.66 -16.54 -4.92
N GLY A 305 -1.82 -16.29 -4.31
CA GLY A 305 -2.31 -17.11 -3.20
C GLY A 305 -1.27 -17.27 -2.08
N PRO A 306 -0.98 -18.49 -1.62
CA PRO A 306 -0.02 -18.74 -0.55
C PRO A 306 1.42 -18.28 -0.86
N LEU A 307 1.77 -17.98 -2.11
CA LEU A 307 3.09 -17.44 -2.46
C LEU A 307 3.22 -15.94 -2.19
N GLY A 308 2.12 -15.22 -1.97
CA GLY A 308 2.12 -13.78 -1.83
C GLY A 308 1.35 -13.27 -0.61
N CYS A 309 1.60 -12.02 -0.29
CA CYS A 309 0.81 -11.21 0.64
C CYS A 309 0.25 -10.03 -0.16
N THR A 310 -1.06 -9.80 -0.13
CA THR A 310 -1.70 -8.72 -0.89
C THR A 310 -1.02 -7.37 -0.67
N HIS A 311 -0.62 -7.07 0.57
CA HIS A 311 -0.01 -5.80 0.95
C HIS A 311 1.45 -5.69 0.48
N LEU A 312 2.24 -6.76 0.64
CA LEU A 312 3.60 -6.84 0.09
C LEU A 312 3.56 -6.81 -1.45
N ASN A 313 2.61 -7.51 -2.06
CA ASN A 313 2.41 -7.49 -3.50
C ASN A 313 2.12 -6.07 -4.02
N ASP A 314 1.25 -5.31 -3.35
CA ASP A 314 0.98 -3.92 -3.70
C ASP A 314 2.25 -3.05 -3.57
N MET A 315 3.11 -3.31 -2.58
CA MET A 315 4.40 -2.63 -2.43
C MET A 315 5.36 -2.96 -3.58
N MET A 316 5.50 -4.25 -3.96
CA MET A 316 6.35 -4.66 -5.09
C MET A 316 5.84 -4.11 -6.42
N ARG A 317 4.53 -4.08 -6.63
CA ARG A 317 3.90 -3.54 -7.85
C ARG A 317 4.19 -2.05 -8.05
N ALA A 318 4.26 -1.29 -6.97
CA ALA A 318 4.56 0.14 -7.00
C ALA A 318 5.97 0.46 -7.53
N LEU A 319 6.91 -0.50 -7.42
CA LEU A 319 8.26 -0.33 -7.95
C LEU A 319 8.29 -0.24 -9.49
N ALA A 320 7.22 -0.61 -10.17
CA ALA A 320 7.11 -0.43 -11.62
C ALA A 320 7.17 1.03 -12.05
N ASP A 321 6.90 1.98 -11.14
CA ASP A 321 6.96 3.42 -11.41
C ASP A 321 8.36 4.02 -11.15
N VAL A 322 9.31 3.22 -10.61
CA VAL A 322 10.68 3.69 -10.32
C VAL A 322 11.42 4.20 -11.57
N PRO A 323 11.30 3.57 -12.76
CA PRO A 323 11.91 4.14 -13.97
C PRO A 323 11.41 5.53 -14.32
N ASP A 324 10.11 5.82 -14.14
CA ASP A 324 9.52 7.14 -14.39
C ASP A 324 10.03 8.16 -13.36
N LEU A 325 10.06 7.79 -12.06
CA LEU A 325 10.64 8.63 -11.01
C LEU A 325 12.11 8.95 -11.27
N ALA A 326 12.89 7.98 -11.76
CA ALA A 326 14.30 8.15 -12.04
C ALA A 326 14.59 9.14 -13.18
N GLN A 327 13.65 9.35 -14.11
CA GLN A 327 13.77 10.37 -15.18
C GLN A 327 13.74 11.80 -14.62
N HIS A 328 13.18 11.99 -13.44
CA HIS A 328 13.04 13.28 -12.78
C HIS A 328 14.17 13.59 -11.77
N LEU A 329 15.16 12.70 -11.65
CA LEU A 329 16.31 12.94 -10.78
C LEU A 329 17.06 14.20 -11.22
N PRO A 330 17.60 14.98 -10.26
CA PRO A 330 18.41 16.12 -10.61
C PRO A 330 19.65 15.67 -11.41
N PRO A 331 20.17 16.52 -12.30
CA PRO A 331 21.43 16.24 -12.98
C PRO A 331 22.51 15.92 -11.94
N ALA A 332 23.41 15.00 -12.27
CA ALA A 332 24.56 14.71 -11.40
C ALA A 332 25.30 16.03 -11.14
N SER A 333 25.49 16.35 -9.87
CA SER A 333 26.33 17.48 -9.50
C SER A 333 27.68 17.26 -10.16
N GLY A 334 28.06 18.12 -11.11
CA GLY A 334 29.34 18.00 -11.82
C GLY A 334 30.47 17.87 -10.81
N SER A 335 31.24 16.83 -10.96
CA SER A 335 32.54 16.65 -10.30
C SER A 335 33.54 17.69 -10.76
#